data_811c6f6a4fee8a2ab246a079e22fcc21
#
_entry.id   811c6f6a4fee8a2ab246a079e22fcc21
#
_cell.length_a   1.000
_cell.length_b   1.000
_cell.length_c   1.000
_cell.angle_alpha   90.00
_cell.angle_beta   90.00
_cell.angle_gamma   90.00
#
_symmetry.space_group_name_H-M   'P 1'
#
loop_
_entity.id
_entity.type
_entity.pdbx_description
1 polymer ?
#
loop_
_entity_poly.entity_id
_entity_poly.type
_entity_poly.pdbx_seq_one_letter_code
_entity_poly.pdbx_strand_id
1 'polypeptide(L)'
;LSIRRQRQMCIRDSLYADVEHHYSRTFRRLLTDADPQELTAAWEVLAKEAIDELNKEGFSGSSAVIERSASLHYKGQIYELSVPAPSGNFDSKKLAELSETFGQEHEIVYGHRAGPEEPVELVNIAVIGRGIPDSSRVPEKLHADEASRPVDSFRKAYFGKGHGWIETPILARADLQKKYNGPAIVEEYDATCLIPPEAEAHLDAFGNIVIDL
;
A
#
# COMPACT_ATOMS: atom_id res chain seq x y z
N LEU A 1 19.99 16.00 9.53
CA LEU A 1 20.24 14.80 8.69
C LEU A 1 19.01 13.87 8.61
N SER A 2 18.17 13.79 9.64
CA SER A 2 16.95 12.95 9.65
C SER A 2 15.85 13.48 8.71
N ILE A 3 15.68 14.78 8.62
CA ILE A 3 14.62 15.43 7.82
C ILE A 3 14.80 15.22 6.30
N ARG A 4 16.03 15.14 5.79
CA ARG A 4 16.29 14.88 4.36
C ARG A 4 15.93 13.44 3.96
N ARG A 5 16.26 12.46 4.80
CA ARG A 5 15.90 11.04 4.57
C ARG A 5 14.39 10.84 4.58
N GLN A 6 13.70 11.48 5.49
CA GLN A 6 12.23 11.41 5.59
C GLN A 6 11.55 12.03 4.38
N ARG A 7 12.07 13.16 3.84
CA ARG A 7 11.56 13.77 2.60
C ARG A 7 11.71 12.88 1.36
N GLN A 8 12.85 12.25 1.18
CA GLN A 8 13.09 11.34 0.04
C GLN A 8 12.21 10.11 0.11
N MET A 9 12.03 9.51 1.28
CA MET A 9 11.12 8.39 1.49
C MET A 9 9.67 8.79 1.16
N CYS A 10 9.16 9.90 1.69
CA CYS A 10 7.79 10.34 1.45
C CYS A 10 7.52 10.69 -0.02
N ILE A 11 8.44 11.33 -0.73
CA ILE A 11 8.29 11.66 -2.15
C ILE A 11 8.31 10.37 -2.99
N ARG A 12 9.20 9.45 -2.70
CA ARG A 12 9.30 8.16 -3.38
C ARG A 12 8.05 7.32 -3.16
N ASP A 13 7.56 7.21 -1.93
CA ASP A 13 6.36 6.45 -1.60
C ASP A 13 5.11 7.04 -2.25
N SER A 14 5.02 8.37 -2.38
CA SER A 14 3.90 9.03 -3.06
C SER A 14 3.85 8.77 -4.56
N LEU A 15 4.97 8.42 -5.20
CA LEU A 15 4.98 8.02 -6.62
C LEU A 15 4.37 6.63 -6.85
N TYR A 16 4.32 5.80 -5.82
CA TYR A 16 3.80 4.44 -5.86
C TYR A 16 2.42 4.30 -5.20
N ALA A 17 1.94 5.38 -4.56
CA ALA A 17 0.62 5.36 -3.94
C ALA A 17 -0.47 5.17 -5.00
N ASP A 18 -1.39 4.25 -4.73
CA ASP A 18 -2.61 4.12 -5.53
C ASP A 18 -3.46 5.37 -5.36
N VAL A 19 -4.22 5.70 -6.39
CA VAL A 19 -5.22 6.75 -6.31
C VAL A 19 -6.44 6.16 -5.63
N GLU A 20 -6.81 6.68 -4.47
CA GLU A 20 -7.96 6.22 -3.72
C GLU A 20 -8.84 7.41 -3.29
N HIS A 21 -10.16 7.25 -3.50
CA HIS A 21 -11.18 8.18 -3.02
C HIS A 21 -12.15 7.47 -2.11
N HIS A 22 -12.36 8.02 -0.92
CA HIS A 22 -13.21 7.45 0.13
C HIS A 22 -14.47 8.30 0.29
N TYR A 23 -15.62 7.67 0.10
CA TYR A 23 -16.94 8.28 0.29
C TYR A 23 -17.70 7.48 1.33
N SER A 24 -18.35 8.16 2.27
CA SER A 24 -19.15 7.49 3.29
C SER A 24 -20.43 8.25 3.59
N ARG A 25 -21.43 7.50 4.05
CA ARG A 25 -22.71 8.05 4.51
C ARG A 25 -23.18 7.34 5.75
N THR A 26 -23.57 8.10 6.76
CA THR A 26 -24.14 7.58 8.00
C THR A 26 -25.58 7.11 7.77
N PHE A 27 -25.89 5.90 8.27
CA PHE A 27 -27.21 5.28 8.16
C PHE A 27 -27.87 5.12 9.52
N ARG A 28 -27.18 4.64 10.51
CA ARG A 28 -27.56 4.42 11.92
C ARG A 28 -28.97 3.88 12.14
N ARG A 29 -29.18 2.60 11.80
CA ARG A 29 -30.42 1.85 12.02
C ARG A 29 -30.14 0.36 12.16
N LEU A 30 -31.09 -0.36 12.76
CA LEU A 30 -30.99 -1.82 12.81
C LEU A 30 -30.98 -2.39 11.38
N LEU A 31 -30.16 -3.41 11.17
CA LEU A 31 -30.03 -4.05 9.86
C LEU A 31 -31.35 -4.73 9.43
N THR A 32 -32.15 -5.19 10.42
CA THR A 32 -33.50 -5.72 10.19
C THR A 32 -34.51 -4.68 9.69
N ASP A 33 -34.28 -3.41 10.03
CA ASP A 33 -35.18 -2.29 9.68
C ASP A 33 -34.66 -1.52 8.46
N ALA A 34 -33.55 -1.98 7.88
CA ALA A 34 -32.95 -1.34 6.72
C ALA A 34 -33.74 -1.68 5.45
N ASP A 35 -34.15 -0.65 4.71
CA ASP A 35 -34.74 -0.83 3.39
C ASP A 35 -33.66 -1.15 2.36
N PRO A 36 -33.69 -2.35 1.72
CA PRO A 36 -32.74 -2.72 0.71
C PRO A 36 -32.65 -1.76 -0.47
N GLN A 37 -33.78 -1.15 -0.85
CA GLN A 37 -33.81 -0.21 -1.97
C GLN A 37 -33.12 1.11 -1.60
N GLU A 38 -33.37 1.62 -0.40
CA GLU A 38 -32.71 2.82 0.12
C GLU A 38 -31.18 2.60 0.21
N LEU A 39 -30.74 1.43 0.69
CA LEU A 39 -29.32 1.07 0.74
C LEU A 39 -28.71 0.99 -0.65
N THR A 40 -29.39 0.36 -1.61
CA THR A 40 -28.92 0.28 -2.99
C THR A 40 -28.70 1.68 -3.56
N ALA A 41 -29.72 2.54 -3.46
CA ALA A 41 -29.64 3.91 -3.97
C ALA A 41 -28.51 4.72 -3.31
N ALA A 42 -28.31 4.54 -2.01
CA ALA A 42 -27.27 5.24 -1.29
C ALA A 42 -25.85 4.80 -1.75
N TRP A 43 -25.61 3.49 -1.93
CA TRP A 43 -24.33 3.02 -2.48
C TRP A 43 -24.12 3.42 -3.93
N GLU A 44 -25.17 3.47 -4.75
CA GLU A 44 -25.07 3.93 -6.14
C GLU A 44 -24.65 5.39 -6.23
N VAL A 45 -25.18 6.24 -5.36
CA VAL A 45 -24.75 7.65 -5.27
C VAL A 45 -23.27 7.75 -4.93
N LEU A 46 -22.81 7.07 -3.87
CA LEU A 46 -21.41 7.09 -3.46
C LEU A 46 -20.48 6.48 -4.53
N ALA A 47 -20.89 5.38 -5.15
CA ALA A 47 -20.13 4.74 -6.22
C ALA A 47 -20.00 5.66 -7.45
N LYS A 48 -21.09 6.38 -7.79
CA LYS A 48 -21.05 7.35 -8.89
C LYS A 48 -20.11 8.49 -8.60
N GLU A 49 -20.14 9.07 -7.40
CA GLU A 49 -19.20 10.12 -6.99
C GLU A 49 -17.75 9.65 -7.10
N ALA A 50 -17.46 8.42 -6.64
CA ALA A 50 -16.12 7.83 -6.75
C ALA A 50 -15.68 7.64 -8.21
N ILE A 51 -16.57 7.10 -9.07
CA ILE A 51 -16.28 6.89 -10.49
C ILE A 51 -16.08 8.23 -11.20
N ASP A 52 -16.91 9.23 -10.92
CA ASP A 52 -16.82 10.54 -11.55
C ASP A 52 -15.47 11.21 -11.22
N GLU A 53 -14.95 11.03 -10.00
CA GLU A 53 -13.65 11.56 -9.62
C GLU A 53 -12.50 10.78 -10.26
N LEU A 54 -12.55 9.46 -10.23
CA LEU A 54 -11.55 8.62 -10.91
C LEU A 54 -11.48 8.90 -12.42
N ASN A 55 -12.62 9.15 -13.07
CA ASN A 55 -12.66 9.51 -14.49
C ASN A 55 -11.96 10.86 -14.78
N LYS A 56 -12.09 11.84 -13.90
CA LYS A 56 -11.37 13.13 -14.03
C LYS A 56 -9.85 12.96 -13.94
N GLU A 57 -9.41 11.96 -13.19
CA GLU A 57 -7.99 11.60 -13.01
C GLU A 57 -7.48 10.64 -14.08
N GLY A 58 -8.34 10.24 -15.04
CA GLY A 58 -7.97 9.42 -16.20
C GLY A 58 -8.16 7.92 -16.00
N PHE A 59 -8.75 7.49 -14.88
CA PHE A 59 -9.09 6.07 -14.66
C PHE A 59 -10.51 5.80 -15.11
N SER A 60 -10.69 4.81 -15.99
CA SER A 60 -12.00 4.43 -16.52
C SER A 60 -12.10 2.94 -16.83
N GLY A 61 -13.32 2.40 -16.91
CA GLY A 61 -13.54 0.99 -17.20
C GLY A 61 -12.89 0.07 -16.16
N SER A 62 -12.01 -0.82 -16.59
CA SER A 62 -11.33 -1.80 -15.73
C SER A 62 -10.28 -1.19 -14.80
N SER A 63 -9.82 0.03 -15.08
CA SER A 63 -8.84 0.74 -14.23
C SER A 63 -9.50 1.51 -13.08
N ALA A 64 -10.83 1.64 -13.06
CA ALA A 64 -11.59 2.24 -11.96
C ALA A 64 -12.31 1.12 -11.18
N VAL A 65 -11.80 0.78 -10.02
CA VAL A 65 -12.34 -0.27 -9.15
C VAL A 65 -13.13 0.36 -8.00
N ILE A 66 -14.31 -0.19 -7.74
CA ILE A 66 -15.19 0.24 -6.66
C ILE A 66 -15.33 -0.87 -5.62
N GLU A 67 -14.92 -0.59 -4.41
CA GLU A 67 -15.10 -1.46 -3.24
C GLU A 67 -16.15 -0.87 -2.32
N ARG A 68 -17.04 -1.73 -1.80
CA ARG A 68 -18.09 -1.35 -0.86
C ARG A 68 -17.80 -1.93 0.52
N SER A 69 -18.06 -1.15 1.55
CA SER A 69 -17.97 -1.60 2.94
C SER A 69 -19.10 -1.04 3.78
N ALA A 70 -19.38 -1.70 4.88
CA ALA A 70 -20.35 -1.26 5.87
C ALA A 70 -19.72 -1.35 7.26
N SER A 71 -19.96 -0.32 8.08
CA SER A 71 -19.61 -0.33 9.50
C SER A 71 -20.81 -0.74 10.32
N LEU A 72 -20.64 -1.82 11.09
CA LEU A 72 -21.69 -2.41 11.91
C LEU A 72 -21.20 -2.64 13.33
N HIS A 73 -22.14 -2.72 14.26
CA HIS A 73 -21.91 -3.17 15.63
C HIS A 73 -23.15 -3.92 16.17
N TYR A 74 -22.98 -4.71 17.22
CA TYR A 74 -24.14 -5.19 17.96
C TYR A 74 -24.76 -4.06 18.76
N LYS A 75 -26.08 -4.02 18.83
CA LYS A 75 -26.80 -2.95 19.52
C LYS A 75 -26.31 -2.79 20.96
N GLY A 76 -25.93 -1.55 21.30
CA GLY A 76 -25.36 -1.22 22.60
C GLY A 76 -23.85 -1.27 22.68
N GLN A 77 -23.13 -1.74 21.67
CA GLN A 77 -21.69 -1.61 21.56
C GLN A 77 -21.30 -0.21 21.07
N ILE A 78 -20.08 0.22 21.44
CA ILE A 78 -19.54 1.53 21.04
C ILE A 78 -18.62 1.38 19.82
N TYR A 79 -17.92 0.23 19.71
CA TYR A 79 -16.93 0.00 18.65
C TYR A 79 -17.61 -0.59 17.41
N GLU A 80 -17.35 0.06 16.29
CA GLU A 80 -17.84 -0.37 14.98
C GLU A 80 -16.77 -1.24 14.31
N LEU A 81 -17.21 -2.26 13.57
CA LEU A 81 -16.37 -3.08 12.72
C LEU A 81 -16.77 -2.85 11.27
N SER A 82 -15.79 -2.48 10.44
CA SER A 82 -16.02 -2.32 9.00
C SER A 82 -15.80 -3.65 8.29
N VAL A 83 -16.80 -4.08 7.52
CA VAL A 83 -16.78 -5.32 6.77
C VAL A 83 -17.07 -5.08 5.29
N PRO A 84 -16.56 -5.92 4.39
CA PRO A 84 -16.93 -5.86 2.98
C PRO A 84 -18.44 -6.02 2.79
N ALA A 85 -19.01 -5.19 1.92
CA ALA A 85 -20.44 -5.27 1.59
C ALA A 85 -20.61 -5.90 0.21
N PRO A 86 -21.68 -6.73 0.01
CA PRO A 86 -21.99 -7.34 -1.26
C PRO A 86 -22.17 -6.31 -2.38
N SER A 87 -21.71 -6.63 -3.59
CA SER A 87 -21.87 -5.77 -4.76
C SER A 87 -23.28 -5.89 -5.39
N GLY A 88 -23.65 -4.89 -6.18
CA GLY A 88 -24.95 -4.83 -6.88
C GLY A 88 -26.11 -4.42 -5.98
N ASN A 89 -27.35 -4.72 -6.43
CA ASN A 89 -28.57 -4.31 -5.72
C ASN A 89 -28.77 -5.14 -4.46
N PHE A 90 -29.16 -4.49 -3.38
CA PHE A 90 -29.48 -5.14 -2.12
C PHE A 90 -30.88 -5.74 -2.15
N ASP A 91 -31.02 -6.89 -1.51
CA ASP A 91 -32.23 -7.59 -1.19
C ASP A 91 -32.12 -8.19 0.22
N SER A 92 -33.16 -8.86 0.68
CA SER A 92 -33.16 -9.50 2.01
C SER A 92 -32.07 -10.55 2.17
N LYS A 93 -31.64 -11.21 1.07
CA LYS A 93 -30.57 -12.19 1.10
C LYS A 93 -29.20 -11.53 1.33
N LYS A 94 -28.94 -10.43 0.66
CA LYS A 94 -27.68 -9.66 0.83
C LYS A 94 -27.59 -8.96 2.18
N LEU A 95 -28.72 -8.55 2.76
CA LEU A 95 -28.74 -8.07 4.14
C LEU A 95 -28.38 -9.19 5.13
N ALA A 96 -28.88 -10.41 4.92
CA ALA A 96 -28.49 -11.56 5.72
C ALA A 96 -27.02 -11.95 5.52
N GLU A 97 -26.51 -11.89 4.29
CA GLU A 97 -25.09 -12.10 3.96
C GLU A 97 -24.20 -11.07 4.66
N LEU A 98 -24.59 -9.79 4.66
CA LEU A 98 -23.86 -8.73 5.35
C LEU A 98 -23.82 -8.97 6.88
N SER A 99 -24.95 -9.40 7.47
CA SER A 99 -25.01 -9.77 8.88
C SER A 99 -24.12 -10.96 9.22
N GLU A 100 -24.07 -11.97 8.34
CA GLU A 100 -23.25 -13.15 8.49
C GLU A 100 -21.75 -12.79 8.40
N THR A 101 -21.36 -11.99 7.41
CA THR A 101 -20.01 -11.49 7.24
C THR A 101 -19.54 -10.72 8.46
N PHE A 102 -20.41 -9.84 8.99
CA PHE A 102 -20.12 -9.12 10.23
C PHE A 102 -19.89 -10.06 11.41
N GLY A 103 -20.75 -11.08 11.59
CA GLY A 103 -20.61 -12.04 12.68
C GLY A 103 -19.29 -12.82 12.61
N GLN A 104 -18.87 -13.23 11.40
CA GLN A 104 -17.60 -13.93 11.18
C GLN A 104 -16.39 -13.03 11.47
N GLU A 105 -16.38 -11.80 10.97
CA GLU A 105 -15.30 -10.85 11.23
C GLU A 105 -15.23 -10.45 12.71
N HIS A 106 -16.38 -10.31 13.37
CA HIS A 106 -16.44 -10.03 14.80
C HIS A 106 -15.83 -11.18 15.63
N GLU A 107 -16.07 -12.42 15.24
CA GLU A 107 -15.47 -13.60 15.87
C GLU A 107 -13.95 -13.66 15.67
N ILE A 108 -13.47 -13.31 14.47
CA ILE A 108 -12.03 -13.25 14.17
C ILE A 108 -11.33 -12.17 15.02
N VAL A 109 -11.93 -10.98 15.10
CA VAL A 109 -11.31 -9.83 15.76
C VAL A 109 -11.40 -9.91 17.28
N TYR A 110 -12.57 -10.34 17.80
CA TYR A 110 -12.87 -10.30 19.23
C TYR A 110 -12.96 -11.70 19.90
N GLY A 111 -12.81 -12.79 19.13
CA GLY A 111 -12.86 -14.17 19.62
C GLY A 111 -14.27 -14.63 20.05
N HIS A 112 -15.31 -13.90 19.66
CA HIS A 112 -16.68 -14.15 20.08
C HIS A 112 -17.65 -13.65 19.00
N ARG A 113 -18.72 -14.39 18.78
CA ARG A 113 -19.86 -14.02 17.97
C ARG A 113 -21.12 -14.03 18.80
N ALA A 114 -21.92 -12.98 18.72
CA ALA A 114 -23.20 -12.95 19.42
C ALA A 114 -24.23 -13.88 18.75
N GLY A 115 -25.21 -14.31 19.52
CA GLY A 115 -26.30 -15.14 19.02
C GLY A 115 -27.26 -14.38 18.08
N PRO A 116 -28.14 -15.09 17.40
CA PRO A 116 -29.07 -14.49 16.43
C PRO A 116 -30.10 -13.54 17.06
N GLU A 117 -30.21 -13.55 18.39
CA GLU A 117 -31.06 -12.65 19.18
C GLU A 117 -30.44 -11.26 19.39
N GLU A 118 -29.14 -11.11 19.19
CA GLU A 118 -28.47 -9.81 19.35
C GLU A 118 -28.62 -8.98 18.06
N PRO A 119 -29.34 -7.85 18.12
CA PRO A 119 -29.57 -7.04 16.94
C PRO A 119 -28.28 -6.38 16.45
N VAL A 120 -28.06 -6.42 15.13
CA VAL A 120 -26.96 -5.72 14.45
C VAL A 120 -27.44 -4.36 13.98
N GLU A 121 -26.70 -3.32 14.29
CA GLU A 121 -26.95 -1.95 13.83
C GLU A 121 -25.96 -1.59 12.71
N LEU A 122 -26.50 -1.13 11.58
CA LEU A 122 -25.74 -0.53 10.49
C LEU A 122 -25.50 0.94 10.84
N VAL A 123 -24.24 1.34 10.95
CA VAL A 123 -23.86 2.71 11.32
C VAL A 123 -23.50 3.53 10.10
N ASN A 124 -22.61 3.02 9.27
CA ASN A 124 -22.14 3.70 8.07
C ASN A 124 -22.10 2.73 6.87
N ILE A 125 -22.29 3.29 5.69
CA ILE A 125 -21.88 2.66 4.43
C ILE A 125 -20.75 3.46 3.82
N ALA A 126 -19.83 2.79 3.16
CA ALA A 126 -18.69 3.46 2.52
C ALA A 126 -18.35 2.82 1.17
N VAL A 127 -17.81 3.65 0.31
CA VAL A 127 -17.28 3.28 -1.00
C VAL A 127 -15.84 3.77 -1.09
N ILE A 128 -14.95 2.89 -1.54
CA ILE A 128 -13.58 3.22 -1.91
C ILE A 128 -13.49 3.07 -3.42
N GLY A 129 -13.22 4.19 -4.09
CA GLY A 129 -12.86 4.21 -5.50
C GLY A 129 -11.34 4.12 -5.63
N ARG A 130 -10.85 3.08 -6.32
CA ARG A 130 -9.42 2.87 -6.52
C ARG A 130 -9.06 2.93 -7.99
N GLY A 131 -8.10 3.80 -8.34
CA GLY A 131 -7.54 3.91 -9.68
C GLY A 131 -6.34 2.98 -9.83
N ILE A 132 -6.48 1.94 -10.68
CA ILE A 132 -5.41 0.99 -10.98
C ILE A 132 -4.75 1.43 -12.28
N PRO A 133 -3.46 1.81 -12.29
CA PRO A 133 -2.76 2.19 -13.51
C PRO A 133 -2.55 0.96 -14.42
N ASP A 134 -2.66 1.17 -15.74
CA ASP A 134 -2.50 0.11 -16.75
C ASP A 134 -1.08 -0.48 -16.81
N SER A 135 -0.10 0.24 -16.28
CA SER A 135 1.28 -0.21 -16.17
C SER A 135 1.80 0.01 -14.77
N SER A 136 2.65 -0.89 -14.31
CA SER A 136 3.40 -0.68 -13.07
C SER A 136 4.15 0.65 -13.15
N ARG A 137 3.92 1.53 -12.18
CA ARG A 137 4.71 2.78 -12.03
C ARG A 137 6.15 2.48 -11.60
N VAL A 138 6.38 1.25 -11.14
CA VAL A 138 7.71 0.76 -10.82
C VAL A 138 8.32 0.23 -12.11
N PRO A 139 9.43 0.78 -12.61
CA PRO A 139 10.12 0.20 -13.75
C PRO A 139 10.54 -1.25 -13.39
N GLU A 140 10.30 -2.19 -14.30
CA GLU A 140 10.70 -3.60 -14.12
C GLU A 140 12.21 -3.76 -13.89
N LYS A 141 12.99 -2.81 -14.38
CA LYS A 141 14.43 -2.73 -14.14
C LYS A 141 14.81 -1.30 -13.77
N LEU A 142 15.59 -1.15 -12.74
CA LEU A 142 16.26 0.10 -12.46
C LEU A 142 17.26 0.38 -13.59
N HIS A 143 17.15 1.54 -14.23
CA HIS A 143 18.16 1.97 -15.17
C HIS A 143 19.46 2.22 -14.40
N ALA A 144 20.45 1.38 -14.60
CA ALA A 144 21.80 1.71 -14.20
C ALA A 144 22.24 2.87 -15.11
N ASP A 145 22.59 4.01 -14.53
CA ASP A 145 23.29 5.05 -15.29
C ASP A 145 24.53 4.40 -15.92
N GLU A 146 24.55 4.34 -17.27
CA GLU A 146 25.63 3.70 -18.03
C GLU A 146 26.98 4.44 -17.91
N ALA A 147 26.98 5.57 -17.25
CA ALA A 147 28.20 6.31 -16.97
C ALA A 147 28.98 5.62 -15.85
N SER A 148 29.78 4.61 -16.22
CA SER A 148 30.88 4.19 -15.36
C SER A 148 31.76 5.40 -15.07
N ARG A 149 31.84 5.78 -13.80
CA ARG A 149 32.84 6.79 -13.38
C ARG A 149 34.20 6.15 -13.48
N PRO A 150 35.26 6.94 -13.82
CA PRO A 150 36.60 6.40 -13.82
C PRO A 150 36.94 5.80 -12.44
N VAL A 151 37.47 4.59 -12.45
CA VAL A 151 37.80 3.75 -11.27
C VAL A 151 38.85 4.41 -10.34
N ASP A 152 39.33 5.60 -10.69
CA ASP A 152 40.44 6.29 -9.98
C ASP A 152 39.99 7.18 -8.81
N SER A 153 38.72 7.14 -8.43
CA SER A 153 38.26 7.92 -7.26
C SER A 153 38.17 7.06 -6.00
N PHE A 154 38.94 7.46 -4.98
CA PHE A 154 38.93 6.85 -3.66
C PHE A 154 38.51 7.85 -2.59
N ARG A 155 37.87 7.34 -1.55
CA ARG A 155 37.50 8.13 -0.38
C ARG A 155 37.75 7.36 0.90
N LYS A 156 38.24 8.04 1.93
CA LYS A 156 38.37 7.43 3.26
C LYS A 156 36.97 7.24 3.86
N ALA A 157 36.62 6.01 4.19
CA ALA A 157 35.38 5.64 4.87
C ALA A 157 35.72 4.92 6.19
N TYR A 158 34.87 5.12 7.20
CA TYR A 158 35.02 4.48 8.51
C TYR A 158 34.11 3.27 8.62
N PHE A 159 34.68 2.09 8.80
CA PHE A 159 33.98 0.80 8.89
C PHE A 159 33.92 0.24 10.32
N GLY A 160 33.75 1.11 11.29
CA GLY A 160 33.60 0.70 12.69
C GLY A 160 34.96 0.44 13.38
N LYS A 161 34.89 0.05 14.67
CA LYS A 161 36.09 -0.12 15.52
C LYS A 161 37.02 -1.25 15.06
N GLY A 162 36.46 -2.27 14.38
CA GLY A 162 37.25 -3.43 13.91
C GLY A 162 38.13 -3.14 12.71
N HIS A 163 37.67 -2.28 11.81
CA HIS A 163 38.33 -2.00 10.54
C HIS A 163 38.93 -0.56 10.45
N GLY A 164 38.37 0.37 11.25
CA GLY A 164 38.83 1.76 11.26
C GLY A 164 38.55 2.51 9.95
N TRP A 165 39.47 3.42 9.60
CA TRP A 165 39.41 4.21 8.35
C TRP A 165 40.12 3.46 7.22
N ILE A 166 39.41 3.17 6.14
CA ILE A 166 39.91 2.48 4.95
C ILE A 166 39.80 3.40 3.74
N GLU A 167 40.81 3.43 2.90
CA GLU A 167 40.75 4.06 1.59
C GLU A 167 39.90 3.18 0.67
N THR A 168 38.73 3.69 0.28
CA THR A 168 37.65 2.92 -0.29
C THR A 168 37.36 3.41 -1.69
N PRO A 169 37.31 2.51 -2.71
CA PRO A 169 37.02 2.89 -4.08
C PRO A 169 35.55 3.34 -4.22
N ILE A 170 35.34 4.28 -5.14
CA ILE A 170 34.01 4.76 -5.50
C ILE A 170 33.60 4.10 -6.82
N LEU A 171 32.50 3.39 -6.80
CA LEU A 171 31.94 2.63 -7.92
C LEU A 171 30.64 3.27 -8.40
N ALA A 172 30.29 3.03 -9.66
CA ALA A 172 28.95 3.20 -10.16
C ALA A 172 28.14 1.90 -10.00
N ARG A 173 26.82 1.96 -10.03
CA ARG A 173 25.96 0.77 -10.00
C ARG A 173 26.32 -0.25 -11.09
N ALA A 174 26.66 0.23 -12.30
CA ALA A 174 27.03 -0.61 -13.43
C ALA A 174 28.26 -1.49 -13.15
N ASP A 175 29.16 -1.07 -12.27
CA ASP A 175 30.37 -1.84 -11.91
C ASP A 175 30.02 -3.11 -11.11
N LEU A 176 28.82 -3.20 -10.54
CA LEU A 176 28.31 -4.35 -9.79
C LEU A 176 27.60 -5.40 -10.68
N GLN A 177 27.68 -5.31 -12.00
CA GLN A 177 27.21 -6.39 -12.90
C GLN A 177 27.96 -7.71 -12.66
N LYS A 178 29.15 -7.63 -12.11
CA LYS A 178 29.91 -8.76 -11.57
C LYS A 178 29.98 -8.64 -10.06
N LYS A 179 30.12 -9.78 -9.37
CA LYS A 179 30.34 -9.82 -7.92
C LYS A 179 31.58 -8.99 -7.55
N TYR A 180 31.41 -8.13 -6.58
CA TYR A 180 32.43 -7.24 -6.09
C TYR A 180 32.65 -7.46 -4.58
N ASN A 181 33.88 -7.73 -4.18
CA ASN A 181 34.24 -7.86 -2.75
C ASN A 181 34.57 -6.48 -2.16
N GLY A 182 33.88 -6.17 -1.05
CA GLY A 182 34.11 -4.90 -0.35
C GLY A 182 35.53 -4.74 0.20
N PRO A 183 35.85 -3.55 0.69
CA PRO A 183 34.98 -2.39 0.84
C PRO A 183 34.81 -1.58 -0.44
N ALA A 184 33.64 -0.98 -0.63
CA ALA A 184 33.38 -0.03 -1.73
C ALA A 184 32.31 0.99 -1.35
N ILE A 185 32.29 2.11 -2.07
CA ILE A 185 31.23 3.12 -2.03
C ILE A 185 30.58 3.15 -3.41
N VAL A 186 29.31 2.81 -3.50
CA VAL A 186 28.54 2.98 -4.75
C VAL A 186 27.84 4.33 -4.69
N GLU A 187 28.18 5.22 -5.61
CA GLU A 187 27.54 6.54 -5.71
C GLU A 187 26.58 6.58 -6.89
N GLU A 188 25.38 7.06 -6.62
CA GLU A 188 24.33 7.34 -7.61
C GLU A 188 23.94 8.81 -7.54
N TYR A 189 23.07 9.25 -8.43
CA TYR A 189 22.65 10.65 -8.50
C TYR A 189 22.06 11.15 -7.17
N ASP A 190 21.25 10.32 -6.51
CA ASP A 190 20.48 10.68 -5.31
C ASP A 190 20.78 9.81 -4.09
N ALA A 191 21.62 8.80 -4.22
CA ALA A 191 21.91 7.82 -3.18
C ALA A 191 23.38 7.42 -3.13
N THR A 192 23.78 6.90 -1.98
CA THR A 192 25.10 6.30 -1.75
C THR A 192 24.90 5.00 -1.00
N CYS A 193 25.46 3.91 -1.52
CA CYS A 193 25.48 2.62 -0.87
C CYS A 193 26.91 2.29 -0.42
N LEU A 194 27.08 1.88 0.83
CA LEU A 194 28.36 1.47 1.40
C LEU A 194 28.43 -0.04 1.49
N ILE A 195 29.37 -0.65 0.79
CA ILE A 195 29.68 -2.08 0.86
C ILE A 195 30.76 -2.26 1.93
N PRO A 196 30.48 -2.99 3.03
CA PRO A 196 31.45 -3.18 4.10
C PRO A 196 32.60 -4.12 3.67
N PRO A 197 33.75 -4.08 4.38
CA PRO A 197 34.74 -5.13 4.26
C PRO A 197 34.14 -6.52 4.51
N GLU A 198 34.66 -7.53 3.85
CA GLU A 198 34.21 -8.94 3.97
C GLU A 198 32.81 -9.22 3.38
N ALA A 199 32.09 -8.21 2.85
CA ALA A 199 30.85 -8.39 2.14
C ALA A 199 31.07 -8.54 0.63
N GLU A 200 30.20 -9.29 -0.01
CA GLU A 200 30.12 -9.40 -1.46
C GLU A 200 28.90 -8.66 -1.98
N ALA A 201 29.03 -7.85 -3.02
CA ALA A 201 27.92 -7.12 -3.62
C ALA A 201 27.77 -7.46 -5.10
N HIS A 202 26.52 -7.53 -5.57
CA HIS A 202 26.18 -7.76 -6.98
C HIS A 202 24.82 -7.15 -7.32
N LEU A 203 24.47 -7.07 -8.60
CA LEU A 203 23.12 -6.70 -9.05
C LEU A 203 22.27 -7.96 -9.23
N ASP A 204 21.03 -7.89 -8.77
CA ASP A 204 20.01 -8.90 -9.08
C ASP A 204 19.42 -8.68 -10.49
N ALA A 205 18.46 -9.54 -10.89
CA ALA A 205 17.80 -9.48 -12.19
C ALA A 205 16.98 -8.18 -12.42
N PHE A 206 16.63 -7.47 -11.34
CA PHE A 206 15.89 -6.21 -11.37
C PHE A 206 16.79 -4.99 -11.29
N GLY A 207 18.09 -5.18 -11.14
CA GLY A 207 19.08 -4.13 -10.96
C GLY A 207 19.24 -3.64 -9.51
N ASN A 208 18.69 -4.35 -8.52
CA ASN A 208 18.92 -4.01 -7.11
C ASN A 208 20.33 -4.39 -6.69
N ILE A 209 20.95 -3.57 -5.83
CA ILE A 209 22.23 -3.92 -5.19
C ILE A 209 21.94 -4.90 -4.06
N VAL A 210 22.42 -6.12 -4.18
CA VAL A 210 22.38 -7.16 -3.14
C VAL A 210 23.73 -7.19 -2.46
N ILE A 211 23.75 -7.14 -1.13
CA ILE A 211 24.96 -7.21 -0.31
C ILE A 211 24.85 -8.43 0.60
N ASP A 212 25.72 -9.40 0.37
CA ASP A 212 25.87 -10.61 1.20
C ASP A 212 26.94 -10.34 2.26
N LEU A 213 26.60 -10.52 3.56
CA LEU A 213 27.44 -10.25 4.73
C LEU A 213 28.10 -11.51 5.24
#